data_6936b12b8ca02be248c37b9d0a55513b
#
_entry.id   6936b12b8ca02be248c37b9d0a55513b
#
_cell.length_a   1.000
_cell.length_b   1.000
_cell.length_c   1.000
_cell.angle_alpha   90.00
_cell.angle_beta   90.00
_cell.angle_gamma   90.00
#
_symmetry.space_group_name_H-M   'P 1'
#
loop_
_entity.id
_entity.type
_entity.pdbx_description
1 polymer ?
#
loop_
_entity_poly.entity_id
_entity_poly.type
_entity_poly.pdbx_seq_one_letter_code
_entity_poly.pdbx_strand_id
1 'polypeptide(L)'
;MFAHNNPTPTRRRNTFEALSPDLQDLIRRQAEAAFAGPVEPVEVTEGTRTYSLVCAREAVRFPFRPAPGHWLGLDDAGRDVLARIVYGLRTSLSFGLILVVCSLTVGTIIGSVQGYLGGYVDITCQRLIEIWSALPFLYIIILMGSIYGPGFWLMIFCYALFNWIGISYYMRAEMLRLRCLPFVESARCLGLPGWKIVFRHILPNAVVPLITFFPFSLVGAIGSLAALDYLGFGLPPPTPSLGQLLQQAQSQRWAWWLILYPSATLFLVMLLGVFVGEGVREAFDPRQHSRLE
;
A
#
# COMPACT_ATOMS: atom_id res chain seq x y z
N MET A 1 14.63 8.44 31.86
CA MET A 1 15.50 9.42 31.18
C MET A 1 16.48 8.64 30.34
N PHE A 2 16.15 8.26 29.08
CA PHE A 2 16.99 7.46 28.22
C PHE A 2 17.82 8.41 27.35
N ALA A 3 19.12 8.49 27.63
CA ALA A 3 20.06 9.22 26.79
C ALA A 3 20.23 8.47 25.46
N HIS A 4 19.54 8.91 24.42
CA HIS A 4 19.77 8.45 23.05
C HIS A 4 20.99 9.16 22.48
N ASN A 5 22.17 8.70 22.82
CA ASN A 5 23.38 9.03 22.09
C ASN A 5 23.49 8.12 20.85
N ASN A 6 22.76 8.46 19.79
CA ASN A 6 23.22 8.13 18.46
C ASN A 6 24.16 9.27 18.06
N PRO A 7 25.47 9.05 18.02
CA PRO A 7 26.37 10.10 17.59
C PRO A 7 26.02 10.47 16.15
N THR A 8 25.76 11.75 15.92
CA THR A 8 25.81 12.28 14.56
C THR A 8 27.15 11.88 13.96
N PRO A 9 27.20 11.35 12.73
CA PRO A 9 28.48 11.10 12.08
C PRO A 9 29.18 12.44 11.95
N THR A 10 29.98 12.78 12.93
CA THR A 10 30.86 13.92 12.84
C THR A 10 31.85 13.58 11.73
N ARG A 11 31.76 14.32 10.64
CA ARG A 11 32.69 14.31 9.52
C ARG A 11 34.06 14.72 10.07
N ARG A 12 34.75 13.78 10.76
CA ARG A 12 36.14 13.98 11.16
C ARG A 12 36.95 13.92 9.89
N ARG A 13 37.72 14.98 9.63
CA ARG A 13 38.74 15.02 8.58
C ARG A 13 39.55 13.72 8.64
N ASN A 14 39.72 13.04 7.50
CA ASN A 14 40.61 11.89 7.37
C ASN A 14 42.03 12.35 7.67
N THR A 15 42.41 12.30 8.92
CA THR A 15 43.78 12.49 9.37
C THR A 15 44.59 11.19 9.35
N PHE A 16 43.94 10.06 9.00
CA PHE A 16 44.54 8.75 8.96
C PHE A 16 45.72 8.65 7.99
N GLU A 17 45.59 9.28 6.81
CA GLU A 17 46.64 9.31 5.79
C GLU A 17 47.86 10.18 6.19
N ALA A 18 47.70 11.07 7.17
CA ALA A 18 48.77 11.96 7.66
C ALA A 18 49.55 11.33 8.81
N LEU A 19 49.21 10.11 9.25
CA LEU A 19 49.89 9.39 10.33
C LEU A 19 51.09 8.56 9.78
N SER A 20 52.08 8.26 10.63
CA SER A 20 53.17 7.36 10.26
C SER A 20 52.66 5.97 9.86
N PRO A 21 53.31 5.27 8.91
CA PRO A 21 52.91 3.94 8.46
C PRO A 21 52.75 2.94 9.63
N ASP A 22 53.64 2.97 10.58
CA ASP A 22 53.60 2.10 11.76
C ASP A 22 52.36 2.35 12.61
N LEU A 23 51.96 3.59 12.75
CA LEU A 23 50.74 3.98 13.48
C LEU A 23 49.49 3.59 12.73
N GLN A 24 49.52 3.66 11.42
CA GLN A 24 48.38 3.21 10.58
C GLN A 24 48.15 1.69 10.73
N ASP A 25 49.23 0.91 10.74
CA ASP A 25 49.14 -0.54 10.89
C ASP A 25 48.69 -0.94 12.32
N LEU A 26 49.15 -0.20 13.33
CA LEU A 26 48.69 -0.40 14.70
C LEU A 26 47.19 -0.11 14.85
N ILE A 27 46.72 0.99 14.26
CA ILE A 27 45.27 1.35 14.23
C ILE A 27 44.45 0.27 13.53
N ARG A 28 44.94 -0.29 12.41
CA ARG A 28 44.27 -1.38 11.69
C ARG A 28 44.16 -2.63 12.57
N ARG A 29 45.25 -3.07 13.17
CA ARG A 29 45.25 -4.24 14.05
C ARG A 29 44.33 -4.06 15.25
N GLN A 30 44.33 -2.88 15.87
CA GLN A 30 43.45 -2.55 16.98
C GLN A 30 41.98 -2.52 16.54
N ALA A 31 41.69 -1.97 15.35
CA ALA A 31 40.35 -1.97 14.80
C ALA A 31 39.86 -3.40 14.50
N GLU A 32 40.71 -4.27 13.94
CA GLU A 32 40.38 -5.68 13.71
C GLU A 32 40.13 -6.43 15.03
N ALA A 33 40.95 -6.19 16.03
CA ALA A 33 40.78 -6.77 17.37
C ALA A 33 39.48 -6.30 18.04
N ALA A 34 39.09 -5.04 17.84
CA ALA A 34 37.81 -4.47 18.33
C ALA A 34 36.55 -5.09 17.69
N PHE A 35 36.68 -5.71 16.53
CA PHE A 35 35.58 -6.52 15.93
C PHE A 35 35.44 -7.88 16.66
N ALA A 36 36.48 -8.43 17.18
CA ALA A 36 36.46 -9.72 17.90
C ALA A 36 36.02 -9.60 19.37
N GLY A 37 36.23 -8.44 20.00
CA GLY A 37 35.84 -8.22 21.39
C GLY A 37 36.22 -6.83 21.92
N PRO A 38 35.94 -6.53 23.20
CA PRO A 38 36.37 -5.29 23.81
C PRO A 38 37.90 -5.22 23.86
N VAL A 39 38.47 -4.12 23.42
CA VAL A 39 39.90 -3.89 23.34
C VAL A 39 40.27 -2.80 24.35
N GLU A 40 41.35 -3.03 25.13
CA GLU A 40 41.86 -2.03 26.05
C GLU A 40 42.53 -0.86 25.31
N PRO A 41 42.45 0.36 25.89
CA PRO A 41 43.10 1.52 25.30
C PRO A 41 44.64 1.29 25.22
N VAL A 42 45.20 1.57 24.06
CA VAL A 42 46.68 1.48 23.88
C VAL A 42 47.26 2.89 23.83
N GLU A 43 48.24 3.14 24.67
CA GLU A 43 48.97 4.39 24.63
C GLU A 43 50.12 4.29 23.61
N VAL A 44 50.13 5.24 22.68
CA VAL A 44 51.12 5.32 21.59
C VAL A 44 51.84 6.65 21.72
N THR A 45 53.16 6.60 21.80
CA THR A 45 53.97 7.80 21.85
C THR A 45 54.62 8.05 20.49
N GLU A 46 54.32 9.18 19.87
CA GLU A 46 54.93 9.64 18.63
C GLU A 46 55.70 10.93 18.90
N GLY A 47 57.03 10.85 18.92
CA GLY A 47 57.90 11.95 19.30
C GLY A 47 57.72 12.35 20.77
N THR A 48 57.35 13.62 21.02
CA THR A 48 57.10 14.16 22.35
C THR A 48 55.62 14.11 22.79
N ARG A 49 54.74 13.51 21.99
CA ARG A 49 53.28 13.46 22.24
C ARG A 49 52.84 12.03 22.46
N THR A 50 52.11 11.81 23.54
CA THR A 50 51.46 10.53 23.84
C THR A 50 49.99 10.63 23.48
N TYR A 51 49.53 9.69 22.66
CA TYR A 51 48.13 9.55 22.23
C TYR A 51 47.52 8.29 22.88
N SER A 52 46.32 8.40 23.40
CA SER A 52 45.53 7.24 23.81
C SER A 52 44.67 6.79 22.68
N LEU A 53 44.90 5.61 22.12
CA LEU A 53 44.16 5.00 21.05
C LEU A 53 43.00 4.17 21.64
N VAL A 54 41.80 4.66 21.49
CA VAL A 54 40.58 3.97 21.93
C VAL A 54 39.80 3.53 20.70
N CYS A 55 39.81 2.22 20.39
CA CYS A 55 38.98 1.64 19.37
C CYS A 55 37.70 1.13 20.02
N ALA A 56 36.57 1.80 19.74
CA ALA A 56 35.25 1.37 20.18
C ALA A 56 34.43 0.89 19.00
N ARG A 57 33.84 -0.29 19.14
CA ARG A 57 32.85 -0.79 18.17
C ARG A 57 31.58 0.02 18.32
N GLU A 58 31.24 0.78 17.30
CA GLU A 58 29.97 1.51 17.24
C GLU A 58 28.87 0.51 16.88
N ALA A 59 28.03 0.14 17.84
CA ALA A 59 26.86 -0.68 17.57
C ALA A 59 25.78 0.22 16.94
N VAL A 60 25.69 0.20 15.63
CA VAL A 60 24.59 0.88 14.91
C VAL A 60 23.29 0.16 15.26
N ARG A 61 22.39 0.85 15.94
CA ARG A 61 21.05 0.35 16.23
C ARG A 61 20.08 0.84 15.17
N PHE A 62 19.38 -0.09 14.54
CA PHE A 62 18.28 0.22 13.64
C PHE A 62 16.95 0.28 14.42
N PRO A 63 16.01 1.10 13.97
CA PRO A 63 16.03 2.01 12.81
C PRO A 63 16.96 3.22 13.02
N PHE A 64 17.49 3.78 11.92
CA PHE A 64 18.43 4.90 11.98
C PHE A 64 17.78 6.18 11.42
N ARG A 65 17.94 7.30 12.15
CA ARG A 65 17.34 8.58 11.78
C ARG A 65 17.90 9.13 10.45
N PRO A 66 17.17 10.08 9.81
CA PRO A 66 17.65 10.76 8.61
C PRO A 66 19.08 11.27 8.76
N ALA A 67 19.92 10.94 7.76
CA ALA A 67 21.34 11.27 7.71
C ALA A 67 21.80 11.53 6.27
N PRO A 68 22.96 12.16 6.03
CA PRO A 68 23.51 12.31 4.69
C PRO A 68 23.64 10.97 3.98
N GLY A 69 23.01 10.83 2.80
CA GLY A 69 22.91 9.58 2.05
C GLY A 69 21.61 8.79 2.27
N HIS A 70 20.89 9.02 3.39
CA HIS A 70 19.60 8.43 3.71
C HIS A 70 18.62 9.49 4.21
N TRP A 71 18.07 10.27 3.29
CA TRP A 71 17.30 11.48 3.60
C TRP A 71 16.09 11.24 4.50
N LEU A 72 15.42 10.11 4.37
CA LEU A 72 14.28 9.75 5.21
C LEU A 72 14.64 8.74 6.31
N GLY A 73 15.94 8.43 6.48
CA GLY A 73 16.41 7.46 7.46
C GLY A 73 16.36 6.01 6.99
N LEU A 74 16.67 5.11 7.91
CA LEU A 74 16.66 3.67 7.69
C LEU A 74 15.58 3.00 8.56
N ASP A 75 15.06 1.87 8.08
CA ASP A 75 14.10 1.05 8.80
C ASP A 75 14.79 0.10 9.82
N ASP A 76 14.02 -0.77 10.47
CA ASP A 76 14.52 -1.74 11.46
C ASP A 76 15.49 -2.77 10.90
N ALA A 77 15.43 -3.03 9.59
CA ALA A 77 16.32 -3.94 8.88
C ALA A 77 17.46 -3.21 8.12
N GLY A 78 17.66 -1.90 8.39
CA GLY A 78 18.70 -1.10 7.75
C GLY A 78 18.40 -0.72 6.29
N ARG A 79 17.16 -0.83 5.83
CA ARG A 79 16.75 -0.49 4.47
C ARG A 79 16.38 0.99 4.39
N ASP A 80 16.67 1.64 3.26
CA ASP A 80 16.35 3.05 3.02
C ASP A 80 14.83 3.29 2.98
N VAL A 81 14.36 4.20 3.84
CA VAL A 81 12.92 4.51 3.98
C VAL A 81 12.38 5.18 2.73
N LEU A 82 13.16 6.07 2.06
CA LEU A 82 12.72 6.71 0.82
C LEU A 82 12.48 5.68 -0.29
N ALA A 83 13.44 4.78 -0.48
CA ALA A 83 13.29 3.70 -1.45
C ALA A 83 12.07 2.83 -1.13
N ARG A 84 11.86 2.48 0.14
CA ARG A 84 10.69 1.69 0.56
C ARG A 84 9.36 2.41 0.37
N ILE A 85 9.31 3.72 0.54
CA ILE A 85 8.11 4.53 0.26
C ILE A 85 7.80 4.49 -1.23
N VAL A 86 8.78 4.76 -2.10
CA VAL A 86 8.58 4.77 -3.56
C VAL A 86 8.14 3.40 -4.09
N TYR A 87 8.84 2.34 -3.69
CA TYR A 87 8.47 0.98 -4.10
C TYR A 87 7.19 0.49 -3.43
N GLY A 88 6.93 0.87 -2.17
CA GLY A 88 5.69 0.58 -1.46
C GLY A 88 4.48 1.26 -2.13
N LEU A 89 4.65 2.50 -2.60
CA LEU A 89 3.63 3.19 -3.38
C LEU A 89 3.31 2.44 -4.68
N ARG A 90 4.35 2.01 -5.42
CA ARG A 90 4.18 1.18 -6.62
C ARG A 90 3.40 -0.11 -6.31
N THR A 91 3.75 -0.79 -5.21
CA THR A 91 3.07 -2.01 -4.77
C THR A 91 1.60 -1.74 -4.46
N SER A 92 1.30 -0.68 -3.70
CA SER A 92 -0.07 -0.31 -3.32
C SER A 92 -0.92 0.10 -4.53
N LEU A 93 -0.36 0.88 -5.47
CA LEU A 93 -1.04 1.27 -6.71
C LEU A 93 -1.32 0.05 -7.60
N SER A 94 -0.32 -0.84 -7.78
CA SER A 94 -0.50 -2.06 -8.59
C SER A 94 -1.57 -2.96 -7.99
N PHE A 95 -1.53 -3.16 -6.66
CA PHE A 95 -2.56 -3.91 -5.94
C PHE A 95 -3.95 -3.31 -6.13
N GLY A 96 -4.08 -2.01 -5.88
CA GLY A 96 -5.36 -1.31 -5.99
C GLY A 96 -5.93 -1.35 -7.40
N LEU A 97 -5.11 -1.10 -8.44
CA LEU A 97 -5.54 -1.15 -9.84
C LEU A 97 -6.06 -2.54 -10.24
N ILE A 98 -5.30 -3.60 -9.94
CA ILE A 98 -5.71 -4.97 -10.27
C ILE A 98 -6.99 -5.32 -9.52
N LEU A 99 -7.06 -5.03 -8.22
CA LEU A 99 -8.22 -5.33 -7.40
C LEU A 99 -9.47 -4.60 -7.90
N VAL A 100 -9.37 -3.30 -8.19
CA VAL A 100 -10.50 -2.50 -8.65
C VAL A 100 -11.00 -2.98 -10.01
N VAL A 101 -10.11 -3.26 -10.97
CA VAL A 101 -10.50 -3.80 -12.28
C VAL A 101 -11.21 -5.14 -12.13
N CYS A 102 -10.67 -6.06 -11.31
CA CYS A 102 -11.33 -7.35 -11.04
C CYS A 102 -12.70 -7.15 -10.39
N SER A 103 -12.79 -6.30 -9.36
CA SER A 103 -14.02 -6.06 -8.63
C SER A 103 -15.10 -5.41 -9.48
N LEU A 104 -14.74 -4.39 -10.28
CA LEU A 104 -15.64 -3.75 -11.22
C LEU A 104 -16.15 -4.75 -12.27
N THR A 105 -15.26 -5.57 -12.82
CA THR A 105 -15.64 -6.57 -13.83
C THR A 105 -16.61 -7.59 -13.25
N VAL A 106 -16.25 -8.25 -12.16
CA VAL A 106 -17.08 -9.29 -11.52
C VAL A 106 -18.40 -8.71 -11.01
N GLY A 107 -18.34 -7.57 -10.28
CA GLY A 107 -19.51 -6.91 -9.75
C GLY A 107 -20.48 -6.44 -10.84
N THR A 108 -19.95 -5.91 -11.96
CA THR A 108 -20.75 -5.51 -13.12
C THR A 108 -21.44 -6.72 -13.75
N ILE A 109 -20.74 -7.82 -13.96
CA ILE A 109 -21.33 -9.02 -14.57
C ILE A 109 -22.43 -9.57 -13.67
N ILE A 110 -22.16 -9.81 -12.40
CA ILE A 110 -23.11 -10.41 -11.47
C ILE A 110 -24.31 -9.48 -11.25
N GLY A 111 -24.07 -8.19 -11.00
CA GLY A 111 -25.14 -7.20 -10.81
C GLY A 111 -25.99 -7.01 -12.04
N SER A 112 -25.39 -7.05 -13.24
CA SER A 112 -26.12 -6.94 -14.51
C SER A 112 -27.05 -8.14 -14.73
N VAL A 113 -26.57 -9.35 -14.48
CA VAL A 113 -27.38 -10.58 -14.61
C VAL A 113 -28.56 -10.53 -13.65
N GLN A 114 -28.33 -10.21 -12.37
CA GLN A 114 -29.39 -10.09 -11.37
C GLN A 114 -30.43 -9.04 -11.75
N GLY A 115 -30.01 -7.83 -12.05
CA GLY A 115 -30.89 -6.70 -12.32
C GLY A 115 -31.68 -6.86 -13.63
N TYR A 116 -31.06 -7.43 -14.67
CA TYR A 116 -31.74 -7.64 -15.96
C TYR A 116 -32.76 -8.77 -15.91
N LEU A 117 -32.40 -9.94 -15.40
CA LEU A 117 -33.29 -11.10 -15.31
C LEU A 117 -34.37 -10.88 -14.24
N GLY A 118 -33.99 -10.38 -13.07
CA GLY A 118 -34.93 -10.14 -11.97
C GLY A 118 -35.57 -11.41 -11.42
N GLY A 119 -36.72 -11.26 -10.73
CA GLY A 119 -37.53 -12.38 -10.23
C GLY A 119 -36.73 -13.35 -9.35
N TYR A 120 -36.88 -14.66 -9.60
CA TYR A 120 -36.21 -15.71 -8.80
C TYR A 120 -34.69 -15.67 -8.90
N VAL A 121 -34.12 -15.31 -10.07
CA VAL A 121 -32.67 -15.20 -10.24
C VAL A 121 -32.11 -14.12 -9.33
N ASP A 122 -32.75 -12.97 -9.29
CA ASP A 122 -32.36 -11.86 -8.45
C ASP A 122 -32.42 -12.24 -6.96
N ILE A 123 -33.54 -12.79 -6.51
CA ILE A 123 -33.73 -13.21 -5.11
C ILE A 123 -32.68 -14.24 -4.71
N THR A 124 -32.44 -15.26 -5.52
CA THR A 124 -31.46 -16.32 -5.23
C THR A 124 -30.06 -15.77 -5.14
N CYS A 125 -29.65 -14.96 -6.11
CA CYS A 125 -28.32 -14.33 -6.09
C CYS A 125 -28.14 -13.42 -4.85
N GLN A 126 -29.17 -12.65 -4.48
CA GLN A 126 -29.11 -11.82 -3.27
C GLN A 126 -28.91 -12.66 -2.01
N ARG A 127 -29.60 -13.79 -1.87
CA ARG A 127 -29.41 -14.70 -0.73
C ARG A 127 -28.01 -15.29 -0.69
N LEU A 128 -27.46 -15.67 -1.85
CA LEU A 128 -26.07 -16.15 -1.94
C LEU A 128 -25.06 -15.06 -1.55
N ILE A 129 -25.26 -13.83 -2.01
CA ILE A 129 -24.40 -12.70 -1.66
C ILE A 129 -24.49 -12.38 -0.16
N GLU A 130 -25.70 -12.41 0.44
CA GLU A 130 -25.88 -12.20 1.87
C GLU A 130 -25.13 -13.26 2.70
N ILE A 131 -25.24 -14.55 2.34
CA ILE A 131 -24.50 -15.63 3.01
C ILE A 131 -22.99 -15.41 2.84
N TRP A 132 -22.53 -15.05 1.62
CA TRP A 132 -21.12 -14.82 1.33
C TRP A 132 -20.58 -13.63 2.11
N SER A 133 -21.32 -12.52 2.18
CA SER A 133 -20.92 -11.32 2.91
C SER A 133 -20.90 -11.47 4.43
N ALA A 134 -21.60 -12.49 4.97
CA ALA A 134 -21.56 -12.81 6.39
C ALA A 134 -20.23 -13.45 6.83
N LEU A 135 -19.42 -13.93 5.89
CA LEU A 135 -18.11 -14.50 6.20
C LEU A 135 -17.14 -13.39 6.68
N PRO A 136 -16.48 -13.58 7.82
CA PRO A 136 -15.58 -12.56 8.37
C PRO A 136 -14.28 -12.50 7.54
N PHE A 137 -14.18 -11.50 6.69
CA PHE A 137 -13.08 -11.29 5.73
C PHE A 137 -11.67 -11.43 6.34
N LEU A 138 -11.45 -10.81 7.52
CA LEU A 138 -10.16 -10.85 8.19
C LEU A 138 -9.73 -12.28 8.55
N TYR A 139 -10.67 -13.12 9.01
CA TYR A 139 -10.38 -14.52 9.35
C TYR A 139 -10.00 -15.32 8.12
N ILE A 140 -10.65 -15.06 6.97
CA ILE A 140 -10.33 -15.73 5.72
C ILE A 140 -8.92 -15.39 5.26
N ILE A 141 -8.50 -14.12 5.32
CA ILE A 141 -7.13 -13.72 4.97
C ILE A 141 -6.11 -14.41 5.89
N ILE A 142 -6.35 -14.40 7.21
CA ILE A 142 -5.46 -15.04 8.17
C ILE A 142 -5.35 -16.55 7.90
N LEU A 143 -6.47 -17.21 7.68
CA LEU A 143 -6.52 -18.65 7.39
C LEU A 143 -5.78 -18.97 6.09
N MET A 144 -6.08 -18.25 5.01
CA MET A 144 -5.45 -18.45 3.72
C MET A 144 -3.95 -18.14 3.76
N GLY A 145 -3.55 -17.07 4.44
CA GLY A 145 -2.14 -16.73 4.66
C GLY A 145 -1.39 -17.78 5.47
N SER A 146 -2.05 -18.44 6.44
CA SER A 146 -1.46 -19.51 7.23
C SER A 146 -1.24 -20.80 6.44
N ILE A 147 -2.18 -21.15 5.51
CA ILE A 147 -2.12 -22.38 4.73
C ILE A 147 -1.19 -22.25 3.53
N TYR A 148 -1.32 -21.17 2.76
CA TYR A 148 -0.62 -20.99 1.48
C TYR A 148 0.61 -20.09 1.57
N GLY A 149 0.83 -19.47 2.72
CA GLY A 149 1.84 -18.41 2.91
C GLY A 149 1.33 -17.05 2.43
N PRO A 150 1.73 -15.96 3.09
CA PRO A 150 1.36 -14.61 2.68
C PRO A 150 2.04 -14.23 1.36
N GLY A 151 1.32 -13.51 0.47
CA GLY A 151 1.86 -13.09 -0.82
C GLY A 151 0.94 -12.13 -1.56
N PHE A 152 1.52 -11.39 -2.51
CA PHE A 152 0.80 -10.37 -3.28
C PHE A 152 -0.43 -10.92 -4.01
N TRP A 153 -0.29 -12.03 -4.71
CA TRP A 153 -1.38 -12.65 -5.47
C TRP A 153 -2.44 -13.27 -4.58
N LEU A 154 -2.03 -13.85 -3.44
CA LEU A 154 -2.99 -14.36 -2.45
C LEU A 154 -3.84 -13.21 -1.88
N MET A 155 -3.21 -12.07 -1.57
CA MET A 155 -3.95 -10.90 -1.10
C MET A 155 -4.95 -10.40 -2.14
N ILE A 156 -4.53 -10.26 -3.41
CA ILE A 156 -5.45 -9.88 -4.49
C ILE A 156 -6.62 -10.86 -4.57
N PHE A 157 -6.36 -12.15 -4.54
CA PHE A 157 -7.40 -13.18 -4.60
C PHE A 157 -8.39 -13.06 -3.44
N CYS A 158 -7.89 -13.01 -2.19
CA CYS A 158 -8.75 -12.88 -1.02
C CYS A 158 -9.60 -11.61 -1.06
N TYR A 159 -9.02 -10.47 -1.43
CA TYR A 159 -9.77 -9.22 -1.57
C TYR A 159 -10.78 -9.27 -2.72
N ALA A 160 -10.41 -9.84 -3.85
CA ALA A 160 -11.28 -9.96 -5.02
C ALA A 160 -12.52 -10.80 -4.73
N LEU A 161 -12.43 -11.79 -3.82
CA LEU A 161 -13.59 -12.60 -3.41
C LEU A 161 -14.69 -11.79 -2.72
N PHE A 162 -14.38 -10.64 -2.13
CA PHE A 162 -15.35 -9.84 -1.37
C PHE A 162 -15.61 -8.46 -1.97
N ASN A 163 -14.61 -7.85 -2.60
CA ASN A 163 -14.68 -6.44 -2.98
C ASN A 163 -15.65 -6.15 -4.14
N TRP A 164 -16.10 -7.17 -4.88
CA TRP A 164 -17.08 -7.07 -5.97
C TRP A 164 -18.51 -6.85 -5.49
N ILE A 165 -18.83 -7.19 -4.22
CA ILE A 165 -20.19 -7.20 -3.67
C ILE A 165 -20.85 -5.82 -3.77
N GLY A 166 -20.16 -4.77 -3.33
CA GLY A 166 -20.70 -3.39 -3.38
C GLY A 166 -21.02 -2.93 -4.79
N ILE A 167 -20.15 -3.26 -5.75
CA ILE A 167 -20.35 -2.97 -7.16
C ILE A 167 -21.54 -3.75 -7.72
N SER A 168 -21.69 -5.00 -7.32
CA SER A 168 -22.83 -5.84 -7.74
C SER A 168 -24.18 -5.24 -7.30
N TYR A 169 -24.29 -4.78 -6.07
CA TYR A 169 -25.50 -4.12 -5.58
C TYR A 169 -25.82 -2.85 -6.39
N TYR A 170 -24.82 -2.04 -6.66
CA TYR A 170 -24.98 -0.84 -7.46
C TYR A 170 -25.46 -1.17 -8.89
N MET A 171 -24.76 -2.07 -9.58
CA MET A 171 -25.11 -2.48 -10.94
C MET A 171 -26.48 -3.13 -11.04
N ARG A 172 -26.84 -3.93 -10.03
CA ARG A 172 -28.18 -4.49 -9.94
C ARG A 172 -29.25 -3.40 -9.91
N ALA A 173 -29.08 -2.40 -9.03
CA ALA A 173 -30.03 -1.30 -8.92
C ALA A 173 -30.15 -0.51 -10.24
N GLU A 174 -29.02 -0.24 -10.88
CA GLU A 174 -28.97 0.49 -12.14
C GLU A 174 -29.61 -0.31 -13.30
N MET A 175 -29.36 -1.60 -13.36
CA MET A 175 -30.00 -2.49 -14.35
C MET A 175 -31.52 -2.58 -14.17
N LEU A 176 -32.00 -2.66 -12.90
CA LEU A 176 -33.41 -2.64 -12.59
C LEU A 176 -34.09 -1.34 -13.05
N ARG A 177 -33.40 -0.22 -12.89
CA ARG A 177 -33.85 1.10 -13.33
C ARG A 177 -33.89 1.19 -14.86
N LEU A 178 -32.78 0.84 -15.53
CA LEU A 178 -32.63 1.03 -16.98
C LEU A 178 -33.50 0.09 -17.81
N ARG A 179 -33.75 -1.14 -17.34
CA ARG A 179 -34.56 -2.14 -18.09
C ARG A 179 -36.02 -1.73 -18.31
N CYS A 180 -36.54 -0.77 -17.53
CA CYS A 180 -37.90 -0.25 -17.64
C CYS A 180 -37.99 1.01 -18.49
N LEU A 181 -36.91 1.48 -19.08
CA LEU A 181 -36.89 2.68 -19.89
C LEU A 181 -37.41 2.41 -21.31
N PRO A 182 -38.07 3.42 -21.97
CA PRO A 182 -38.72 3.25 -23.27
C PRO A 182 -37.81 2.74 -24.40
N PHE A 183 -36.52 3.10 -24.37
CA PHE A 183 -35.55 2.60 -25.35
C PHE A 183 -35.31 1.11 -25.27
N VAL A 184 -35.39 0.52 -24.07
CA VAL A 184 -35.27 -0.92 -23.86
C VAL A 184 -36.55 -1.63 -24.31
N GLU A 185 -37.71 -1.06 -24.03
CA GLU A 185 -39.00 -1.62 -24.48
C GLU A 185 -39.09 -1.61 -26.03
N SER A 186 -38.69 -0.51 -26.66
CA SER A 186 -38.58 -0.42 -28.10
C SER A 186 -37.66 -1.50 -28.69
N ALA A 187 -36.51 -1.73 -28.08
CA ALA A 187 -35.56 -2.79 -28.49
C ALA A 187 -36.17 -4.20 -28.36
N ARG A 188 -37.00 -4.42 -27.33
CA ARG A 188 -37.75 -5.69 -27.15
C ARG A 188 -38.84 -5.86 -28.22
N CYS A 189 -39.60 -4.80 -28.52
CA CYS A 189 -40.60 -4.82 -29.57
C CYS A 189 -40.01 -5.11 -30.97
N LEU A 190 -38.77 -4.69 -31.21
CA LEU A 190 -38.01 -5.02 -32.42
C LEU A 190 -37.48 -6.45 -32.44
N GLY A 191 -37.75 -7.26 -31.42
CA GLY A 191 -37.36 -8.66 -31.36
C GLY A 191 -35.86 -8.89 -31.07
N LEU A 192 -35.16 -7.88 -30.55
CA LEU A 192 -33.72 -8.05 -30.22
C LEU A 192 -33.55 -9.04 -29.07
N PRO A 193 -32.58 -9.97 -29.18
CA PRO A 193 -32.29 -10.92 -28.09
C PRO A 193 -31.74 -10.21 -26.86
N GLY A 194 -32.10 -10.72 -25.67
CA GLY A 194 -31.80 -10.09 -24.39
C GLY A 194 -30.32 -9.73 -24.18
N TRP A 195 -29.41 -10.57 -24.62
CA TRP A 195 -27.98 -10.28 -24.53
C TRP A 195 -27.54 -9.05 -25.33
N LYS A 196 -28.13 -8.85 -26.57
CA LYS A 196 -27.86 -7.63 -27.35
C LYS A 196 -28.43 -6.39 -26.66
N ILE A 197 -29.60 -6.51 -26.05
CA ILE A 197 -30.20 -5.41 -25.28
C ILE A 197 -29.30 -5.03 -24.13
N VAL A 198 -28.82 -6.00 -23.36
CA VAL A 198 -27.91 -5.74 -22.24
C VAL A 198 -26.59 -5.10 -22.70
N PHE A 199 -25.86 -5.76 -23.59
CA PHE A 199 -24.52 -5.29 -23.97
C PHE A 199 -24.51 -4.03 -24.86
N ARG A 200 -25.51 -3.83 -25.69
CA ARG A 200 -25.50 -2.73 -26.66
C ARG A 200 -26.33 -1.52 -26.21
N HIS A 201 -27.33 -1.71 -25.37
CA HIS A 201 -28.26 -0.63 -25.01
C HIS A 201 -28.21 -0.29 -23.52
N ILE A 202 -28.15 -1.26 -22.62
CA ILE A 202 -28.21 -0.99 -21.18
C ILE A 202 -26.80 -0.76 -20.58
N LEU A 203 -25.89 -1.69 -20.81
CA LEU A 203 -24.56 -1.67 -20.17
C LEU A 203 -23.76 -0.41 -20.47
N PRO A 204 -23.71 0.14 -21.70
CA PRO A 204 -22.97 1.37 -21.95
C PRO A 204 -23.49 2.56 -21.12
N ASN A 205 -24.78 2.62 -20.85
CA ASN A 205 -25.37 3.66 -20.01
C ASN A 205 -25.19 3.39 -18.52
N ALA A 206 -25.19 2.11 -18.13
CA ALA A 206 -25.00 1.69 -16.74
C ALA A 206 -23.54 1.83 -16.26
N VAL A 207 -22.56 1.77 -17.17
CA VAL A 207 -21.13 1.86 -16.82
C VAL A 207 -20.70 3.30 -16.53
N VAL A 208 -21.38 4.32 -17.09
CA VAL A 208 -21.01 5.72 -16.88
C VAL A 208 -20.86 6.08 -15.39
N PRO A 209 -21.83 5.78 -14.51
CA PRO A 209 -21.65 6.01 -13.08
C PRO A 209 -20.54 5.15 -12.44
N LEU A 210 -20.24 3.95 -12.99
CA LEU A 210 -19.14 3.11 -12.49
C LEU A 210 -17.77 3.76 -12.67
N ILE A 211 -17.58 4.54 -13.73
CA ILE A 211 -16.34 5.27 -13.98
C ILE A 211 -16.05 6.22 -12.81
N THR A 212 -17.09 6.82 -12.25
CA THR A 212 -16.94 7.73 -11.11
C THR A 212 -16.58 6.98 -9.81
N PHE A 213 -16.91 5.69 -9.69
CA PHE A 213 -16.52 4.88 -8.53
C PHE A 213 -15.07 4.39 -8.58
N PHE A 214 -14.47 4.34 -9.77
CA PHE A 214 -13.12 3.79 -9.96
C PHE A 214 -12.06 4.45 -9.06
N PRO A 215 -11.89 5.78 -9.04
CA PRO A 215 -10.88 6.42 -8.19
C PRO A 215 -11.14 6.21 -6.70
N PHE A 216 -12.38 6.29 -6.26
CA PHE A 216 -12.73 6.07 -4.85
C PHE A 216 -12.49 4.63 -4.41
N SER A 217 -12.80 3.66 -5.29
CA SER A 217 -12.49 2.25 -5.04
C SER A 217 -10.98 2.00 -4.97
N LEU A 218 -10.19 2.71 -5.79
CA LEU A 218 -8.74 2.64 -5.77
C LEU A 218 -8.17 3.16 -4.43
N VAL A 219 -8.65 4.32 -3.97
CA VAL A 219 -8.28 4.87 -2.65
C VAL A 219 -8.64 3.89 -1.54
N GLY A 220 -9.85 3.31 -1.57
CA GLY A 220 -10.29 2.30 -0.61
C GLY A 220 -9.39 1.05 -0.60
N ALA A 221 -9.01 0.56 -1.79
CA ALA A 221 -8.13 -0.60 -1.94
C ALA A 221 -6.72 -0.35 -1.36
N ILE A 222 -6.14 0.83 -1.64
CA ILE A 222 -4.82 1.24 -1.09
C ILE A 222 -4.89 1.32 0.43
N GLY A 223 -5.93 1.96 0.98
CA GLY A 223 -6.12 2.08 2.42
C GLY A 223 -6.30 0.73 3.11
N SER A 224 -7.08 -0.17 2.50
CA SER A 224 -7.31 -1.52 3.03
C SER A 224 -6.04 -2.36 3.04
N LEU A 225 -5.23 -2.32 1.98
CA LEU A 225 -3.93 -2.99 1.96
C LEU A 225 -3.00 -2.44 3.05
N ALA A 226 -2.89 -1.11 3.15
CA ALA A 226 -2.05 -0.46 4.16
C ALA A 226 -2.49 -0.83 5.59
N ALA A 227 -3.80 -0.95 5.84
CA ALA A 227 -4.33 -1.38 7.14
C ALA A 227 -3.97 -2.83 7.47
N LEU A 228 -4.08 -3.77 6.51
CA LEU A 228 -3.68 -5.17 6.72
C LEU A 228 -2.17 -5.32 6.91
N ASP A 229 -1.37 -4.59 6.13
CA ASP A 229 0.08 -4.56 6.29
C ASP A 229 0.49 -4.03 7.68
N TYR A 230 -0.22 -2.97 8.16
CA TYR A 230 -0.02 -2.43 9.50
C TYR A 230 -0.37 -3.45 10.60
N LEU A 231 -1.43 -4.24 10.41
CA LEU A 231 -1.84 -5.30 11.34
C LEU A 231 -0.93 -6.54 11.27
N GLY A 232 -0.01 -6.61 10.31
CA GLY A 232 0.91 -7.74 10.13
C GLY A 232 0.32 -8.92 9.35
N PHE A 233 -0.85 -8.77 8.76
CA PHE A 233 -1.51 -9.79 7.93
C PHE A 233 -1.39 -9.51 6.43
N GLY A 234 -0.63 -8.51 6.05
CA GLY A 234 -0.44 -8.09 4.66
C GLY A 234 0.73 -8.78 3.95
N LEU A 235 1.50 -7.97 3.22
CA LEU A 235 2.61 -8.46 2.39
C LEU A 235 3.82 -8.84 3.25
N PRO A 236 4.45 -10.01 2.99
CA PRO A 236 5.62 -10.43 3.76
C PRO A 236 6.88 -9.66 3.33
N PRO A 237 7.86 -9.48 4.25
CA PRO A 237 9.20 -9.06 3.88
C PRO A 237 9.80 -10.03 2.84
N PRO A 238 10.60 -9.57 1.86
CA PRO A 238 11.16 -8.21 1.71
C PRO A 238 10.28 -7.22 0.94
N THR A 239 9.02 -7.57 0.59
CA THR A 239 8.14 -6.73 -0.24
C THR A 239 7.97 -5.34 0.39
N PRO A 240 8.26 -4.25 -0.34
CA PRO A 240 8.07 -2.91 0.18
C PRO A 240 6.58 -2.60 0.38
N SER A 241 6.21 -2.12 1.57
CA SER A 241 4.86 -1.71 1.90
C SER A 241 4.87 -0.48 2.81
N LEU A 242 3.93 0.43 2.61
CA LEU A 242 3.74 1.61 3.45
C LEU A 242 3.18 1.22 4.82
N GLY A 243 2.25 0.27 4.87
CA GLY A 243 1.67 -0.21 6.12
C GLY A 243 2.69 -0.95 6.99
N GLN A 244 3.63 -1.69 6.39
CA GLN A 244 4.70 -2.36 7.12
C GLN A 244 5.67 -1.36 7.78
N LEU A 245 5.97 -0.21 7.15
CA LEU A 245 6.76 0.84 7.78
C LEU A 245 6.06 1.39 9.03
N LEU A 246 4.74 1.57 8.95
CA LEU A 246 3.93 2.00 10.10
C LEU A 246 3.88 0.94 11.21
N GLN A 247 3.85 -0.34 10.86
CA GLN A 247 3.93 -1.45 11.81
C GLN A 247 5.26 -1.44 12.57
N GLN A 248 6.38 -1.24 11.87
CA GLN A 248 7.71 -1.09 12.50
C GLN A 248 7.75 0.10 13.46
N ALA A 249 7.13 1.21 13.07
CA ALA A 249 7.03 2.41 13.91
C ALA A 249 6.29 2.16 15.23
N GLN A 250 5.31 1.25 15.25
CA GLN A 250 4.60 0.86 16.47
C GLN A 250 5.55 0.21 17.49
N SER A 251 6.48 -0.62 17.02
CA SER A 251 7.50 -1.26 17.85
C SER A 251 8.61 -0.29 18.28
N GLN A 252 8.90 0.73 17.47
CA GLN A 252 10.00 1.68 17.63
C GLN A 252 9.47 3.13 17.69
N ARG A 253 8.73 3.45 18.76
CA ARG A 253 8.01 4.75 18.90
C ARG A 253 8.90 5.99 18.85
N TRP A 254 10.19 5.86 19.10
CA TRP A 254 11.16 6.96 18.98
C TRP A 254 11.51 7.28 17.52
N ALA A 255 11.25 6.37 16.58
CA ALA A 255 11.54 6.52 15.16
C ALA A 255 10.39 7.26 14.45
N TRP A 256 10.22 8.55 14.77
CA TRP A 256 9.14 9.39 14.25
C TRP A 256 9.07 9.45 12.72
N TRP A 257 10.22 9.29 12.02
CA TRP A 257 10.29 9.27 10.56
C TRP A 257 9.59 8.07 9.93
N LEU A 258 9.54 6.93 10.63
CA LEU A 258 8.79 5.75 10.19
C LEU A 258 7.27 5.93 10.34
N ILE A 259 6.82 6.92 11.12
CA ILE A 259 5.42 7.33 11.23
C ILE A 259 5.11 8.42 10.21
N LEU A 260 5.86 9.52 10.26
CA LEU A 260 5.55 10.74 9.52
C LEU A 260 5.58 10.54 8.01
N TYR A 261 6.66 9.97 7.47
CA TYR A 261 6.83 9.89 6.01
C TYR A 261 5.87 8.89 5.33
N PRO A 262 5.66 7.66 5.83
CA PRO A 262 4.67 6.77 5.23
C PRO A 262 3.25 7.28 5.38
N SER A 263 2.89 7.86 6.55
CA SER A 263 1.56 8.45 6.75
C SER A 263 1.30 9.63 5.84
N ALA A 264 2.27 10.54 5.70
CA ALA A 264 2.16 11.69 4.78
C ALA A 264 2.02 11.21 3.32
N THR A 265 2.75 10.17 2.93
CA THR A 265 2.65 9.60 1.59
C THR A 265 1.29 8.98 1.35
N LEU A 266 0.78 8.17 2.28
CA LEU A 266 -0.57 7.60 2.20
C LEU A 266 -1.63 8.70 2.12
N PHE A 267 -1.55 9.69 3.00
CA PHE A 267 -2.47 10.83 2.99
C PHE A 267 -2.48 11.56 1.64
N LEU A 268 -1.30 11.90 1.10
CA LEU A 268 -1.20 12.59 -0.19
C LEU A 268 -1.76 11.76 -1.34
N VAL A 269 -1.45 10.47 -1.39
CA VAL A 269 -1.95 9.58 -2.46
C VAL A 269 -3.45 9.41 -2.38
N MET A 270 -4.00 9.22 -1.17
CA MET A 270 -5.44 9.11 -0.97
C MET A 270 -6.15 10.43 -1.30
N LEU A 271 -5.58 11.56 -0.88
CA LEU A 271 -6.10 12.90 -1.18
C LEU A 271 -6.11 13.17 -2.70
N LEU A 272 -5.01 12.89 -3.40
CA LEU A 272 -4.94 13.00 -4.85
C LEU A 272 -5.96 12.09 -5.55
N GLY A 273 -6.11 10.86 -5.06
CA GLY A 273 -7.11 9.91 -5.57
C GLY A 273 -8.54 10.42 -5.42
N VAL A 274 -8.87 11.07 -4.28
CA VAL A 274 -10.17 11.70 -4.06
C VAL A 274 -10.37 12.90 -5.00
N PHE A 275 -9.38 13.78 -5.17
CA PHE A 275 -9.48 14.91 -6.10
C PHE A 275 -9.67 14.47 -7.55
N VAL A 276 -8.93 13.44 -7.98
CA VAL A 276 -9.15 12.83 -9.30
C VAL A 276 -10.56 12.27 -9.40
N GLY A 277 -11.05 11.62 -8.33
CA GLY A 277 -12.41 11.08 -8.28
C GLY A 277 -13.49 12.14 -8.42
N GLU A 278 -13.36 13.24 -7.69
CA GLU A 278 -14.31 14.37 -7.82
C GLU A 278 -14.24 15.01 -9.22
N GLY A 279 -13.04 15.23 -9.76
CA GLY A 279 -12.91 15.77 -11.13
C GLY A 279 -13.52 14.85 -12.19
N VAL A 280 -13.35 13.53 -12.08
CA VAL A 280 -14.01 12.55 -12.95
C VAL A 280 -15.53 12.61 -12.77
N ARG A 281 -16.01 12.67 -11.53
CA ARG A 281 -17.46 12.78 -11.23
C ARG A 281 -18.06 14.05 -11.84
N GLU A 282 -17.41 15.20 -11.65
CA GLU A 282 -17.87 16.46 -12.24
C GLU A 282 -17.92 16.42 -13.77
N ALA A 283 -16.91 15.81 -14.42
CA ALA A 283 -16.86 15.69 -15.87
C ALA A 283 -18.00 14.83 -16.44
N PHE A 284 -18.50 13.87 -15.68
CA PHE A 284 -19.59 12.98 -16.10
C PHE A 284 -20.96 13.37 -15.54
N ASP A 285 -21.10 14.49 -14.77
CA ASP A 285 -22.39 14.98 -14.25
C ASP A 285 -23.13 15.78 -15.34
N PRO A 286 -24.24 15.25 -15.90
CA PRO A 286 -25.00 15.94 -16.96
C PRO A 286 -25.72 17.20 -16.47
N ARG A 287 -25.87 17.41 -15.15
CA ARG A 287 -26.62 18.54 -14.58
C ARG A 287 -25.89 19.88 -14.72
N GLN A 288 -24.58 19.89 -14.89
CA GLN A 288 -23.82 21.12 -15.04
C GLN A 288 -24.03 21.78 -16.42
N HIS A 289 -24.35 21.01 -17.45
CA HIS A 289 -24.55 21.53 -18.80
C HIS A 289 -25.94 22.15 -19.01
N SER A 290 -26.93 21.86 -18.15
CA SER A 290 -28.29 22.39 -18.25
C SER A 290 -28.49 23.76 -17.57
N ARG A 291 -27.45 24.33 -16.92
CA ARG A 291 -27.54 25.67 -16.31
C ARG A 291 -27.06 26.82 -17.20
N LEU A 292 -26.61 26.52 -18.40
CA LEU A 292 -26.10 27.51 -19.37
C LEU A 292 -27.05 27.76 -20.53
N GLU A 293 -28.24 27.15 -20.53
CA GLU A 293 -29.39 27.48 -21.39
C GLU A 293 -30.52 28.10 -20.53
#